data_c90bd3296569af7ab054e04f4fb0c48a
#
_entry.id   c90bd3296569af7ab054e04f4fb0c48a
#
_cell.length_a   1.000
_cell.length_b   1.000
_cell.length_c   1.000
_cell.angle_alpha   90.00
_cell.angle_beta   90.00
_cell.angle_gamma   90.00
#
_symmetry.space_group_name_H-M   'P 1'
#
loop_
_entity.id
_entity.type
_entity.pdbx_description
1 polymer ?
#
loop_
_entity_poly.entity_id
_entity_poly.type
_entity_poly.pdbx_seq_one_letter_code
_entity_poly.pdbx_strand_id
1 'polypeptide(L)'
;NWPRPNDKESKLPENETGITTDELVVAVRAAGDQAMQAMSQTHGAREEALRASRQVIRFSANSIRASHRSDFEEARSLKEQAGTLLSTLDKVQEEHPEVFYGGFVEDGQKEYVEACATLAFTEGSRLPTMDELAIGAGAYMNGLAEAIGELRRFVLDMLRKDDFSRCEDLLRLMDEVYSVLVTLDFPDAVTRGLRRNTDVMRGVIERTRGDLTVALRQRSLERQLAIFTDRLESN
;
A
#
# COMPACT_ATOMS: atom_id res chain seq x y z
N ASN A 1 74.82 33.96 7.62
CA ASN A 1 75.24 32.86 6.73
C ASN A 1 74.30 31.68 6.92
N TRP A 2 73.23 31.64 6.09
CA TRP A 2 72.33 30.52 5.98
C TRP A 2 72.82 29.67 4.80
N PRO A 3 73.00 28.34 4.93
CA PRO A 3 73.46 27.51 3.84
C PRO A 3 72.33 27.38 2.82
N ARG A 4 72.64 27.56 1.54
CA ARG A 4 71.70 27.30 0.43
C ARG A 4 71.39 25.80 0.37
N PRO A 5 70.09 25.41 0.13
CA PRO A 5 69.78 24.02 -0.07
C PRO A 5 70.44 23.52 -1.38
N ASN A 6 71.06 22.38 -1.27
CA ASN A 6 71.62 21.61 -2.36
C ASN A 6 70.55 21.25 -3.38
N ASP A 7 70.72 21.63 -4.63
CA ASP A 7 69.94 21.16 -5.81
C ASP A 7 70.26 19.67 -6.00
N LYS A 8 69.53 18.86 -5.24
CA LYS A 8 69.26 17.49 -5.66
C LYS A 8 67.92 17.54 -6.30
N GLU A 9 67.89 17.53 -7.64
CA GLU A 9 66.73 17.13 -8.40
C GLU A 9 66.19 15.83 -7.80
N SER A 10 65.11 15.93 -7.04
CA SER A 10 64.32 14.78 -6.66
C SER A 10 63.61 14.29 -7.91
N LYS A 11 64.22 13.36 -8.64
CA LYS A 11 63.49 12.54 -9.58
C LYS A 11 62.35 11.94 -8.78
N LEU A 12 61.13 12.41 -9.09
CA LEU A 12 59.89 11.70 -8.70
C LEU A 12 60.06 10.27 -9.19
N PRO A 13 59.66 9.24 -8.40
CA PRO A 13 59.74 7.88 -8.84
C PRO A 13 58.97 7.77 -10.15
N GLU A 14 59.62 7.30 -11.20
CA GLU A 14 59.01 6.90 -12.44
C GLU A 14 57.94 5.85 -12.07
N ASN A 15 56.69 6.16 -12.32
CA ASN A 15 55.55 5.31 -12.02
C ASN A 15 55.65 4.09 -12.96
N GLU A 16 56.16 2.96 -12.44
CA GLU A 16 56.37 1.71 -13.21
C GLU A 16 55.09 1.12 -13.82
N THR A 17 53.94 1.79 -13.69
CA THR A 17 52.66 1.35 -14.22
C THR A 17 52.31 1.88 -15.62
N GLY A 18 53.24 2.61 -16.27
CA GLY A 18 53.23 2.87 -17.72
C GLY A 18 51.97 3.41 -18.42
N ILE A 19 50.92 3.82 -17.66
CA ILE A 19 49.68 4.33 -18.23
C ILE A 19 49.82 5.82 -18.53
N THR A 20 49.55 6.18 -19.76
CA THR A 20 49.61 7.59 -20.22
C THR A 20 48.30 8.35 -19.84
N THR A 21 48.40 9.68 -19.78
CA THR A 21 47.23 10.55 -19.56
C THR A 21 46.17 10.35 -20.62
N ASP A 22 46.54 10.08 -21.87
CA ASP A 22 45.60 9.84 -22.98
C ASP A 22 44.83 8.53 -22.77
N GLU A 23 45.49 7.48 -22.29
CA GLU A 23 44.81 6.21 -21.94
C GLU A 23 43.83 6.40 -20.77
N LEU A 24 44.19 7.22 -19.77
CA LEU A 24 43.24 7.57 -18.70
C LEU A 24 42.03 8.36 -19.20
N VAL A 25 42.22 9.30 -20.12
CA VAL A 25 41.15 10.06 -20.74
C VAL A 25 40.18 9.13 -21.54
N VAL A 26 40.74 8.17 -22.28
CA VAL A 26 39.91 7.16 -22.98
C VAL A 26 39.13 6.30 -21.99
N ALA A 27 39.77 5.84 -20.91
CA ALA A 27 39.12 5.04 -19.87
C ALA A 27 37.99 5.82 -19.17
N VAL A 28 38.19 7.10 -18.83
CA VAL A 28 37.15 7.96 -18.24
C VAL A 28 35.96 8.15 -19.18
N ARG A 29 36.20 8.36 -20.47
CA ARG A 29 35.12 8.47 -21.48
C ARG A 29 34.33 7.16 -21.57
N ALA A 30 35.01 6.02 -21.68
CA ALA A 30 34.38 4.71 -21.72
C ALA A 30 33.53 4.44 -20.46
N ALA A 31 34.04 4.79 -19.28
CA ALA A 31 33.28 4.68 -18.02
C ALA A 31 32.04 5.59 -18.02
N GLY A 32 32.16 6.81 -18.59
CA GLY A 32 31.03 7.73 -18.76
C GLY A 32 29.94 7.17 -19.66
N ASP A 33 30.34 6.59 -20.81
CA ASP A 33 29.40 5.96 -21.74
C ASP A 33 28.68 4.75 -21.12
N GLN A 34 29.41 3.90 -20.39
CA GLN A 34 28.82 2.79 -19.65
C GLN A 34 27.83 3.25 -18.57
N ALA A 35 28.19 4.28 -17.82
CA ALA A 35 27.32 4.84 -16.78
C ALA A 35 26.05 5.44 -17.41
N MET A 36 26.17 6.16 -18.50
CA MET A 36 25.04 6.74 -19.23
C MET A 36 24.08 5.66 -19.73
N GLN A 37 24.60 4.57 -20.28
CA GLN A 37 23.79 3.44 -20.75
C GLN A 37 23.04 2.77 -19.57
N ALA A 38 23.73 2.46 -18.48
CA ALA A 38 23.12 1.85 -17.30
C ALA A 38 22.03 2.73 -16.69
N MET A 39 22.32 4.04 -16.50
CA MET A 39 21.35 5.00 -15.97
C MET A 39 20.12 5.16 -16.88
N SER A 40 20.31 5.13 -18.20
CA SER A 40 19.22 5.21 -19.17
C SER A 40 18.29 4.00 -19.09
N GLN A 41 18.83 2.80 -18.90
CA GLN A 41 18.05 1.57 -18.73
C GLN A 41 17.23 1.62 -17.42
N THR A 42 17.88 1.95 -16.30
CA THR A 42 17.20 2.09 -14.99
C THR A 42 16.13 3.19 -15.05
N HIS A 43 16.40 4.31 -15.73
CA HIS A 43 15.39 5.37 -15.92
C HIS A 43 14.19 4.88 -16.72
N GLY A 44 14.41 4.14 -17.81
CA GLY A 44 13.33 3.55 -18.60
C GLY A 44 12.45 2.60 -17.76
N ALA A 45 13.07 1.67 -17.05
CA ALA A 45 12.38 0.74 -16.15
C ALA A 45 11.59 1.49 -15.04
N ARG A 46 12.17 2.56 -14.49
CA ARG A 46 11.50 3.38 -13.46
C ARG A 46 10.25 4.08 -14.01
N GLU A 47 10.31 4.67 -15.19
CA GLU A 47 9.17 5.34 -15.83
C GLU A 47 8.03 4.34 -16.15
N GLU A 48 8.37 3.13 -16.57
CA GLU A 48 7.42 2.05 -16.82
C GLU A 48 6.75 1.61 -15.52
N ALA A 49 7.53 1.33 -14.48
CA ALA A 49 7.02 0.91 -13.17
C ALA A 49 6.15 2.00 -12.51
N LEU A 50 6.53 3.27 -12.60
CA LEU A 50 5.71 4.40 -12.12
C LEU A 50 4.35 4.48 -12.84
N ARG A 51 4.35 4.26 -14.16
CA ARG A 51 3.12 4.27 -14.94
C ARG A 51 2.20 3.12 -14.55
N ALA A 52 2.76 1.91 -14.41
CA ALA A 52 2.02 0.74 -13.97
C ALA A 52 1.44 0.95 -12.55
N SER A 53 2.25 1.38 -11.59
CA SER A 53 1.80 1.63 -10.21
C SER A 53 0.65 2.64 -10.12
N ARG A 54 0.72 3.75 -10.88
CA ARG A 54 -0.37 4.72 -10.93
C ARG A 54 -1.68 4.14 -11.50
N GLN A 55 -1.57 3.23 -12.46
CA GLN A 55 -2.74 2.55 -13.01
C GLN A 55 -3.30 1.53 -12.02
N VAL A 56 -2.46 0.78 -11.31
CA VAL A 56 -2.87 -0.12 -10.21
C VAL A 56 -3.66 0.67 -9.18
N ILE A 57 -3.12 1.77 -8.65
CA ILE A 57 -3.81 2.64 -7.68
C ILE A 57 -5.17 3.09 -8.22
N ARG A 58 -5.24 3.51 -9.49
CA ARG A 58 -6.48 3.97 -10.10
C ARG A 58 -7.53 2.85 -10.20
N PHE A 59 -7.14 1.64 -10.63
CA PHE A 59 -8.06 0.51 -10.72
C PHE A 59 -8.49 0.03 -9.33
N SER A 60 -7.60 -0.01 -8.37
CA SER A 60 -7.89 -0.34 -6.98
C SER A 60 -8.91 0.63 -6.37
N ALA A 61 -8.68 1.92 -6.50
CA ALA A 61 -9.62 2.94 -6.03
C ALA A 61 -11.00 2.84 -6.71
N ASN A 62 -11.06 2.50 -7.99
CA ASN A 62 -12.33 2.29 -8.70
C ASN A 62 -13.02 1.00 -8.25
N SER A 63 -12.28 -0.09 -7.98
CA SER A 63 -12.81 -1.33 -7.41
C SER A 63 -13.45 -1.08 -6.03
N ILE A 64 -12.79 -0.31 -5.16
CA ILE A 64 -13.34 0.10 -3.87
C ILE A 64 -14.65 0.88 -4.04
N ARG A 65 -14.70 1.84 -4.99
CA ARG A 65 -15.93 2.60 -5.27
C ARG A 65 -17.05 1.71 -5.78
N ALA A 66 -16.77 0.73 -6.63
CA ALA A 66 -17.73 -0.26 -7.09
C ALA A 66 -18.25 -1.12 -5.95
N SER A 67 -17.37 -1.56 -5.03
CA SER A 67 -17.74 -2.31 -3.82
C SER A 67 -18.70 -1.53 -2.93
N HIS A 68 -18.51 -0.22 -2.75
CA HIS A 68 -19.44 0.66 -2.01
C HIS A 68 -20.83 0.78 -2.66
N ARG A 69 -20.90 0.66 -3.98
CA ARG A 69 -22.17 0.62 -4.70
C ARG A 69 -22.80 -0.78 -4.74
N SER A 70 -22.15 -1.78 -4.14
CA SER A 70 -22.51 -3.19 -4.23
C SER A 70 -22.48 -3.74 -5.68
N ASP A 71 -21.72 -3.10 -6.56
CA ASP A 71 -21.44 -3.57 -7.91
C ASP A 71 -20.19 -4.47 -7.88
N PHE A 72 -20.39 -5.67 -7.36
CA PHE A 72 -19.30 -6.60 -7.12
C PHE A 72 -18.71 -7.19 -8.40
N GLU A 73 -19.47 -7.23 -9.51
CA GLU A 73 -18.94 -7.67 -10.81
C GLU A 73 -17.93 -6.64 -11.35
N GLU A 74 -18.28 -5.36 -11.36
CA GLU A 74 -17.36 -4.29 -11.73
C GLU A 74 -16.15 -4.26 -10.79
N ALA A 75 -16.38 -4.39 -9.48
CA ALA A 75 -15.31 -4.40 -8.49
C ALA A 75 -14.29 -5.53 -8.73
N ARG A 76 -14.74 -6.74 -9.02
CA ARG A 76 -13.88 -7.88 -9.36
C ARG A 76 -13.09 -7.63 -10.65
N SER A 77 -13.76 -7.16 -11.69
CA SER A 77 -13.11 -6.86 -12.98
C SER A 77 -11.99 -5.82 -12.84
N LEU A 78 -12.24 -4.74 -12.09
CA LEU A 78 -11.26 -3.69 -11.82
C LEU A 78 -10.10 -4.20 -10.96
N LYS A 79 -10.37 -5.02 -9.95
CA LYS A 79 -9.36 -5.68 -9.12
C LYS A 79 -8.46 -6.60 -9.98
N GLU A 80 -9.03 -7.38 -10.89
CA GLU A 80 -8.28 -8.25 -11.79
C GLU A 80 -7.38 -7.46 -12.73
N GLN A 81 -7.85 -6.32 -13.26
CA GLN A 81 -7.04 -5.43 -14.06
C GLN A 81 -5.84 -4.86 -13.26
N ALA A 82 -6.07 -4.48 -12.00
CA ALA A 82 -4.99 -4.04 -11.11
C ALA A 82 -3.95 -5.16 -10.86
N GLY A 83 -4.40 -6.39 -10.58
CA GLY A 83 -3.53 -7.54 -10.37
C GLY A 83 -2.71 -7.90 -11.62
N THR A 84 -3.32 -7.87 -12.79
CA THR A 84 -2.61 -8.09 -14.07
C THR A 84 -1.51 -7.04 -14.30
N LEU A 85 -1.76 -5.78 -13.95
CA LEU A 85 -0.72 -4.75 -14.04
C LEU A 85 0.42 -4.96 -13.03
N LEU A 86 0.12 -5.40 -11.81
CA LEU A 86 1.14 -5.73 -10.81
C LEU A 86 2.06 -6.85 -11.32
N SER A 87 1.51 -7.90 -11.93
CA SER A 87 2.33 -8.98 -12.48
C SER A 87 3.25 -8.54 -13.62
N THR A 88 2.97 -7.42 -14.30
CA THR A 88 3.92 -6.88 -15.30
C THR A 88 5.20 -6.34 -14.67
N LEU A 89 5.19 -6.07 -13.35
CA LEU A 89 6.35 -5.56 -12.61
C LEU A 89 7.31 -6.68 -12.18
N ASP A 90 6.97 -7.96 -12.35
CA ASP A 90 7.84 -9.10 -12.02
C ASP A 90 9.16 -9.00 -12.78
N LYS A 91 9.10 -8.61 -14.06
CA LYS A 91 10.29 -8.39 -14.88
C LYS A 91 11.14 -7.22 -14.35
N VAL A 92 10.52 -6.16 -13.87
CA VAL A 92 11.24 -5.03 -13.24
C VAL A 92 11.89 -5.47 -11.94
N GLN A 93 11.27 -6.37 -11.18
CA GLN A 93 11.85 -6.95 -9.97
C GLN A 93 13.11 -7.75 -10.27
N GLU A 94 13.12 -8.53 -11.37
CA GLU A 94 14.25 -9.37 -11.76
C GLU A 94 15.42 -8.54 -12.34
N GLU A 95 15.13 -7.60 -13.23
CA GLU A 95 16.14 -6.85 -13.99
C GLU A 95 16.60 -5.55 -13.28
N HIS A 96 15.71 -4.92 -12.50
CA HIS A 96 15.90 -3.63 -11.83
C HIS A 96 15.34 -3.63 -10.39
N PRO A 97 15.86 -4.48 -9.48
CA PRO A 97 15.34 -4.59 -8.13
C PRO A 97 15.37 -3.26 -7.37
N GLU A 98 16.34 -2.39 -7.62
CA GLU A 98 16.42 -1.04 -7.03
C GLU A 98 15.23 -0.13 -7.42
N VAL A 99 14.62 -0.39 -8.59
CA VAL A 99 13.40 0.30 -9.04
C VAL A 99 12.17 -0.34 -8.40
N PHE A 100 12.09 -1.67 -8.41
CA PHE A 100 10.96 -2.41 -7.87
C PHE A 100 10.74 -2.15 -6.38
N TYR A 101 11.82 -2.16 -5.59
CA TYR A 101 11.77 -1.84 -4.15
C TYR A 101 11.70 -0.33 -3.86
N GLY A 102 11.49 0.50 -4.87
CA GLY A 102 11.10 1.89 -4.70
C GLY A 102 9.70 2.01 -4.09
N GLY A 103 9.50 2.93 -3.14
CA GLY A 103 8.26 3.05 -2.37
C GLY A 103 6.98 3.14 -3.20
N PHE A 104 7.04 3.67 -4.42
CA PHE A 104 5.88 3.83 -5.30
C PHE A 104 5.29 2.49 -5.82
N VAL A 105 6.10 1.42 -5.92
CA VAL A 105 5.59 0.07 -6.25
C VAL A 105 4.86 -0.50 -5.05
N GLU A 106 5.46 -0.37 -3.87
CA GLU A 106 4.87 -0.80 -2.60
C GLU A 106 3.54 -0.07 -2.31
N ASP A 107 3.46 1.25 -2.61
CA ASP A 107 2.21 2.00 -2.54
C ASP A 107 1.12 1.41 -3.44
N GLY A 108 1.47 1.04 -4.68
CA GLY A 108 0.54 0.35 -5.58
C GLY A 108 0.09 -1.00 -5.06
N GLN A 109 1.00 -1.80 -4.50
CA GLN A 109 0.69 -3.09 -3.87
C GLN A 109 -0.25 -2.94 -2.68
N LYS A 110 0.00 -1.95 -1.82
CA LYS A 110 -0.83 -1.63 -0.65
C LYS A 110 -2.26 -1.28 -1.06
N GLU A 111 -2.44 -0.37 -2.01
CA GLU A 111 -3.75 0.01 -2.55
C GLU A 111 -4.49 -1.18 -3.20
N TYR A 112 -3.75 -2.08 -3.85
CA TYR A 112 -4.34 -3.29 -4.40
C TYR A 112 -4.85 -4.25 -3.31
N VAL A 113 -4.09 -4.42 -2.22
CA VAL A 113 -4.54 -5.20 -1.07
C VAL A 113 -5.75 -4.57 -0.41
N GLU A 114 -5.77 -3.24 -0.25
CA GLU A 114 -6.94 -2.51 0.27
C GLU A 114 -8.19 -2.80 -0.57
N ALA A 115 -8.07 -2.77 -1.91
CA ALA A 115 -9.19 -3.11 -2.80
C ALA A 115 -9.62 -4.58 -2.67
N CYS A 116 -8.67 -5.52 -2.60
CA CYS A 116 -8.96 -6.94 -2.38
C CYS A 116 -9.69 -7.19 -1.06
N ALA A 117 -9.21 -6.57 0.02
CA ALA A 117 -9.79 -6.71 1.35
C ALA A 117 -11.17 -6.05 1.44
N THR A 118 -11.31 -4.83 0.91
CA THR A 118 -12.59 -4.13 0.88
C THR A 118 -13.65 -4.94 0.12
N LEU A 119 -13.32 -5.47 -1.05
CA LEU A 119 -14.21 -6.32 -1.82
C LEU A 119 -14.57 -7.59 -1.03
N ALA A 120 -13.60 -8.30 -0.48
CA ALA A 120 -13.83 -9.53 0.28
C ALA A 120 -14.75 -9.30 1.49
N PHE A 121 -14.55 -8.23 2.24
CA PHE A 121 -15.30 -7.90 3.45
C PHE A 121 -16.72 -7.43 3.14
N THR A 122 -16.90 -6.60 2.11
CA THR A 122 -18.21 -6.05 1.73
C THR A 122 -19.08 -7.09 1.03
N GLU A 123 -18.53 -7.89 0.13
CA GLU A 123 -19.21 -8.99 -0.54
C GLU A 123 -19.47 -10.18 0.39
N GLY A 124 -18.57 -10.43 1.36
CA GLY A 124 -18.57 -11.63 2.19
C GLY A 124 -17.85 -12.81 1.53
N SER A 125 -16.88 -12.53 0.68
CA SER A 125 -16.07 -13.54 -0.01
C SER A 125 -14.75 -13.79 0.71
N ARG A 126 -13.96 -14.75 0.21
CA ARG A 126 -12.68 -15.12 0.80
C ARG A 126 -11.63 -14.01 0.61
N LEU A 127 -10.95 -13.65 1.69
CA LEU A 127 -9.77 -12.78 1.64
C LEU A 127 -8.61 -13.55 0.99
N PRO A 128 -7.99 -13.02 -0.10
CA PRO A 128 -6.81 -13.65 -0.69
C PRO A 128 -5.59 -13.52 0.22
N THR A 129 -4.71 -14.52 0.22
CA THR A 129 -3.48 -14.54 1.02
C THR A 129 -2.37 -13.70 0.39
N MET A 130 -1.31 -13.44 1.17
CA MET A 130 -0.10 -12.76 0.68
C MET A 130 0.54 -13.51 -0.49
N ASP A 131 0.62 -14.84 -0.39
CA ASP A 131 1.21 -15.69 -1.42
C ASP A 131 0.41 -15.68 -2.72
N GLU A 132 -0.93 -15.70 -2.62
CA GLU A 132 -1.81 -15.62 -3.79
C GLU A 132 -1.73 -14.29 -4.51
N LEU A 133 -1.46 -13.20 -3.78
CA LEU A 133 -1.28 -11.88 -4.36
C LEU A 133 0.17 -11.59 -4.75
N ALA A 134 1.13 -12.44 -4.37
CA ALA A 134 2.57 -12.23 -4.53
C ALA A 134 3.04 -10.89 -3.94
N ILE A 135 2.50 -10.51 -2.77
CA ILE A 135 2.76 -9.22 -2.12
C ILE A 135 3.43 -9.44 -0.76
N GLY A 136 4.45 -8.63 -0.49
CA GLY A 136 5.20 -8.68 0.77
C GLY A 136 4.37 -8.27 1.98
N ALA A 137 4.73 -8.79 3.17
CA ALA A 137 3.98 -8.61 4.41
C ALA A 137 3.74 -7.13 4.77
N GLY A 138 4.71 -6.24 4.54
CA GLY A 138 4.56 -4.81 4.83
C GLY A 138 3.40 -4.16 4.07
N ALA A 139 3.38 -4.31 2.74
CA ALA A 139 2.31 -3.77 1.91
C ALA A 139 0.96 -4.45 2.19
N TYR A 140 0.96 -5.77 2.40
CA TYR A 140 -0.25 -6.52 2.69
C TYR A 140 -0.91 -6.09 4.00
N MET A 141 -0.15 -5.99 5.10
CA MET A 141 -0.71 -5.61 6.40
C MET A 141 -1.13 -4.14 6.46
N ASN A 142 -0.42 -3.25 5.77
CA ASN A 142 -0.83 -1.86 5.64
C ASN A 142 -2.11 -1.71 4.80
N GLY A 143 -2.24 -2.45 3.70
CA GLY A 143 -3.47 -2.47 2.90
C GLY A 143 -4.69 -3.00 3.68
N LEU A 144 -4.51 -4.03 4.51
CA LEU A 144 -5.56 -4.49 5.43
C LEU A 144 -5.97 -3.41 6.44
N ALA A 145 -4.99 -2.67 7.00
CA ALA A 145 -5.26 -1.59 7.93
C ALA A 145 -6.07 -0.45 7.28
N GLU A 146 -5.77 -0.10 6.03
CA GLU A 146 -6.46 0.94 5.28
C GLU A 146 -7.89 0.51 4.88
N ALA A 147 -8.10 -0.76 4.53
CA ALA A 147 -9.42 -1.33 4.25
C ALA A 147 -10.43 -1.18 5.41
N ILE A 148 -9.96 -1.04 6.65
CA ILE A 148 -10.84 -0.78 7.81
C ILE A 148 -11.50 0.60 7.71
N GLY A 149 -10.85 1.59 7.11
CA GLY A 149 -11.45 2.88 6.81
C GLY A 149 -12.62 2.77 5.82
N GLU A 150 -12.43 1.97 4.76
CA GLU A 150 -13.47 1.69 3.77
C GLU A 150 -14.60 0.84 4.36
N LEU A 151 -14.27 -0.10 5.24
CA LEU A 151 -15.28 -0.91 5.94
C LEU A 151 -16.16 -0.06 6.85
N ARG A 152 -15.58 0.92 7.57
CA ARG A 152 -16.36 1.92 8.31
C ARG A 152 -17.34 2.65 7.39
N ARG A 153 -16.87 3.14 6.25
CA ARG A 153 -17.73 3.83 5.28
C ARG A 153 -18.88 2.95 4.84
N PHE A 154 -18.61 1.68 4.55
CA PHE A 154 -19.65 0.72 4.16
C PHE A 154 -20.68 0.51 5.28
N VAL A 155 -20.25 0.34 6.53
CA VAL A 155 -21.14 0.25 7.71
C VAL A 155 -22.03 1.49 7.83
N LEU A 156 -21.47 2.70 7.69
CA LEU A 156 -22.25 3.93 7.75
C LEU A 156 -23.26 4.05 6.60
N ASP A 157 -22.91 3.57 5.41
CA ASP A 157 -23.83 3.53 4.27
C ASP A 157 -24.96 2.52 4.47
N MET A 158 -24.71 1.39 5.14
CA MET A 158 -25.73 0.43 5.57
C MET A 158 -26.67 1.07 6.60
N LEU A 159 -26.13 1.70 7.66
CA LEU A 159 -26.94 2.35 8.70
C LEU A 159 -27.85 3.44 8.10
N ARG A 160 -27.35 4.22 7.14
CA ARG A 160 -28.13 5.25 6.46
C ARG A 160 -29.30 4.69 5.64
N LYS A 161 -29.22 3.41 5.24
CA LYS A 161 -30.27 2.68 4.52
C LYS A 161 -31.16 1.86 5.47
N ASP A 162 -31.04 2.03 6.78
CA ASP A 162 -31.69 1.23 7.82
C ASP A 162 -31.37 -0.28 7.74
N ASP A 163 -30.24 -0.62 7.12
CA ASP A 163 -29.75 -1.99 7.03
C ASP A 163 -28.73 -2.28 8.15
N PHE A 164 -29.13 -3.07 9.13
CA PHE A 164 -28.30 -3.47 10.27
C PHE A 164 -27.81 -4.92 10.14
N SER A 165 -28.15 -5.61 9.06
CA SER A 165 -28.01 -7.06 8.97
C SER A 165 -26.59 -7.59 9.22
N ARG A 166 -25.55 -6.82 8.84
CA ARG A 166 -24.14 -7.22 8.95
C ARG A 166 -23.30 -6.27 9.80
N CYS A 167 -23.87 -5.18 10.33
CA CYS A 167 -23.08 -4.13 10.97
C CYS A 167 -22.26 -4.63 12.17
N GLU A 168 -22.84 -5.49 13.03
CA GLU A 168 -22.15 -6.07 14.17
C GLU A 168 -21.02 -7.05 13.74
N ASP A 169 -21.29 -7.86 12.70
CA ASP A 169 -20.28 -8.78 12.18
C ASP A 169 -19.11 -8.04 11.54
N LEU A 170 -19.39 -6.94 10.83
CA LEU A 170 -18.35 -6.09 10.24
C LEU A 170 -17.55 -5.37 11.33
N LEU A 171 -18.18 -4.88 12.39
CA LEU A 171 -17.46 -4.29 13.53
C LEU A 171 -16.56 -5.33 14.21
N ARG A 172 -17.06 -6.56 14.42
CA ARG A 172 -16.24 -7.66 14.97
C ARG A 172 -15.06 -7.99 14.05
N LEU A 173 -15.24 -7.97 12.72
CA LEU A 173 -14.17 -8.18 11.76
C LEU A 173 -13.11 -7.06 11.85
N MET A 174 -13.53 -5.80 12.01
CA MET A 174 -12.62 -4.68 12.22
C MET A 174 -11.78 -4.88 13.50
N ASP A 175 -12.40 -5.31 14.61
CA ASP A 175 -11.71 -5.63 15.86
C ASP A 175 -10.69 -6.76 15.68
N GLU A 176 -11.04 -7.80 14.92
CA GLU A 176 -10.15 -8.94 14.70
C GLU A 176 -8.92 -8.54 13.87
N VAL A 177 -9.12 -7.77 12.80
CA VAL A 177 -8.00 -7.22 12.01
C VAL A 177 -7.09 -6.38 12.91
N TYR A 178 -7.65 -5.51 13.76
CA TYR A 178 -6.86 -4.72 14.71
C TYR A 178 -6.07 -5.62 15.67
N SER A 179 -6.71 -6.64 16.24
CA SER A 179 -6.08 -7.57 17.18
C SER A 179 -4.89 -8.30 16.57
N VAL A 180 -4.98 -8.67 15.30
CA VAL A 180 -3.86 -9.26 14.57
C VAL A 180 -2.74 -8.23 14.35
N LEU A 181 -3.06 -7.04 13.86
CA LEU A 181 -2.06 -6.05 13.47
C LEU A 181 -1.26 -5.49 14.65
N VAL A 182 -1.85 -5.35 15.84
CA VAL A 182 -1.13 -4.88 17.02
C VAL A 182 -0.10 -5.89 17.56
N THR A 183 -0.18 -7.15 17.17
CA THR A 183 0.84 -8.17 17.54
C THR A 183 2.10 -8.09 16.69
N LEU A 184 2.07 -7.34 15.58
CA LEU A 184 3.19 -7.22 14.64
C LEU A 184 4.15 -6.12 15.08
N ASP A 185 4.85 -6.35 16.21
CA ASP A 185 5.80 -5.39 16.80
C ASP A 185 7.20 -5.57 16.18
N PHE A 186 7.38 -5.09 14.97
CA PHE A 186 8.64 -5.05 14.25
C PHE A 186 9.07 -3.60 13.97
N PRO A 187 10.39 -3.36 13.74
CA PRO A 187 10.88 -2.04 13.35
C PRO A 187 10.17 -1.48 12.11
N ASP A 188 10.00 -0.17 12.06
CA ASP A 188 9.30 0.54 10.96
C ASP A 188 9.91 0.24 9.58
N ALA A 189 11.23 0.03 9.52
CA ALA A 189 11.91 -0.41 8.29
C ALA A 189 11.37 -1.73 7.70
N VAL A 190 10.76 -2.59 8.54
CA VAL A 190 10.14 -3.86 8.15
C VAL A 190 8.64 -3.69 7.91
N THR A 191 7.97 -2.93 8.79
CA THR A 191 6.50 -2.79 8.80
C THR A 191 5.98 -1.63 7.95
N ARG A 192 6.86 -0.76 7.45
CA ARG A 192 6.53 0.34 6.52
C ARG A 192 5.39 1.24 7.02
N GLY A 193 5.46 1.66 8.28
CA GLY A 193 4.47 2.57 8.86
C GLY A 193 3.24 1.91 9.47
N LEU A 194 3.21 0.60 9.62
CA LEU A 194 2.07 -0.16 10.14
C LEU A 194 1.61 0.34 11.52
N ARG A 195 2.55 0.71 12.40
CA ARG A 195 2.23 1.24 13.73
C ARG A 195 1.34 2.48 13.65
N ARG A 196 1.67 3.41 12.74
CA ARG A 196 0.85 4.60 12.50
C ARG A 196 -0.54 4.22 11.99
N ASN A 197 -0.62 3.27 11.05
CA ASN A 197 -1.89 2.81 10.50
C ASN A 197 -2.75 2.11 11.55
N THR A 198 -2.17 1.30 12.44
CA THR A 198 -2.91 0.69 13.57
C THR A 198 -3.42 1.73 14.57
N ASP A 199 -2.66 2.78 14.87
CA ASP A 199 -3.13 3.87 15.72
C ASP A 199 -4.34 4.62 15.11
N VAL A 200 -4.30 4.90 13.81
CA VAL A 200 -5.41 5.51 13.07
C VAL A 200 -6.63 4.57 13.07
N MET A 201 -6.41 3.29 12.77
CA MET A 201 -7.44 2.26 12.71
C MET A 201 -8.18 2.12 14.04
N ARG A 202 -7.47 2.14 15.17
CA ARG A 202 -8.09 2.14 16.50
C ARG A 202 -9.13 3.24 16.64
N GLY A 203 -8.78 4.46 16.26
CA GLY A 203 -9.72 5.60 16.29
C GLY A 203 -10.91 5.43 15.34
N VAL A 204 -10.72 4.76 14.20
CA VAL A 204 -11.79 4.43 13.26
C VAL A 204 -12.77 3.44 13.88
N ILE A 205 -12.28 2.37 14.49
CA ILE A 205 -13.08 1.32 15.12
C ILE A 205 -13.91 1.88 16.29
N GLU A 206 -13.29 2.65 17.18
CA GLU A 206 -13.99 3.24 18.32
C GLU A 206 -15.14 4.18 17.90
N ARG A 207 -14.92 4.99 16.87
CA ARG A 207 -15.99 5.84 16.31
C ARG A 207 -17.10 5.01 15.66
N THR A 208 -16.75 3.94 14.93
CA THR A 208 -17.73 3.04 14.31
C THR A 208 -18.58 2.36 15.38
N ARG A 209 -17.97 1.90 16.45
CA ARG A 209 -18.67 1.30 17.61
C ARG A 209 -19.64 2.27 18.25
N GLY A 210 -19.23 3.53 18.44
CA GLY A 210 -20.09 4.59 18.96
C GLY A 210 -21.28 4.85 18.07
N ASP A 211 -21.06 5.05 16.77
CA ASP A 211 -22.13 5.33 15.80
C ASP A 211 -23.14 4.16 15.72
N LEU A 212 -22.64 2.92 15.65
CA LEU A 212 -23.48 1.73 15.61
C LEU A 212 -24.30 1.58 16.90
N THR A 213 -23.69 1.81 18.07
CA THR A 213 -24.39 1.75 19.35
C THR A 213 -25.55 2.74 19.41
N VAL A 214 -25.33 3.98 18.96
CA VAL A 214 -26.38 5.02 18.93
C VAL A 214 -27.50 4.60 17.96
N ALA A 215 -27.16 4.17 16.76
CA ALA A 215 -28.13 3.74 15.75
C ALA A 215 -28.99 2.55 16.23
N LEU A 216 -28.38 1.55 16.87
CA LEU A 216 -29.10 0.41 17.43
C LEU A 216 -30.04 0.81 18.58
N ARG A 217 -29.63 1.75 19.43
CA ARG A 217 -30.46 2.28 20.51
C ARG A 217 -31.66 3.06 19.97
N GLN A 218 -31.43 3.90 18.98
CA GLN A 218 -32.48 4.66 18.30
C GLN A 218 -33.51 3.70 17.66
N ARG A 219 -33.05 2.72 16.89
CA ARG A 219 -33.93 1.71 16.27
C ARG A 219 -34.76 0.93 17.30
N SER A 220 -34.14 0.59 18.45
CA SER A 220 -34.87 -0.09 19.53
C SER A 220 -35.97 0.80 20.11
N LEU A 221 -35.73 2.10 20.29
CA LEU A 221 -36.72 3.06 20.78
C LEU A 221 -37.86 3.23 19.77
N GLU A 222 -37.57 3.40 18.50
CA GLU A 222 -38.55 3.54 17.41
C GLU A 222 -39.46 2.32 17.36
N ARG A 223 -38.90 1.10 17.50
CA ARG A 223 -39.70 -0.14 17.57
C ARG A 223 -40.61 -0.17 18.77
N GLN A 224 -40.15 0.27 19.95
CA GLN A 224 -40.99 0.33 21.16
C GLN A 224 -42.13 1.35 21.02
N LEU A 225 -41.82 2.52 20.43
CA LEU A 225 -42.83 3.55 20.16
C LEU A 225 -43.89 3.05 19.19
N ALA A 226 -43.52 2.36 18.13
CA ALA A 226 -44.49 1.77 17.19
C ALA A 226 -45.44 0.77 17.89
N ILE A 227 -44.87 -0.14 18.70
CA ILE A 227 -45.69 -1.11 19.50
C ILE A 227 -46.64 -0.38 20.45
N PHE A 228 -46.20 0.72 21.07
CA PHE A 228 -47.03 1.50 21.96
C PHE A 228 -48.19 2.21 21.21
N THR A 229 -47.90 2.79 20.04
CA THR A 229 -48.88 3.43 19.18
C THR A 229 -49.97 2.46 18.72
N ASP A 230 -49.55 1.28 18.24
CA ASP A 230 -50.49 0.22 17.82
C ASP A 230 -51.46 -0.23 18.97
N ARG A 231 -50.96 -0.28 20.19
CA ARG A 231 -51.77 -0.60 21.37
C ARG A 231 -52.80 0.49 21.72
N LEU A 232 -52.45 1.76 21.51
CA LEU A 232 -53.36 2.87 21.75
C LEU A 232 -54.48 2.92 20.69
N GLU A 233 -54.18 2.58 19.44
CA GLU A 233 -55.16 2.57 18.35
C GLU A 233 -56.10 1.34 18.42
N SER A 234 -55.66 0.29 19.15
CA SER A 234 -56.45 -0.95 19.30
C SER A 234 -57.40 -0.93 20.50
N ASN A 235 -57.39 0.10 21.34
CA ASN A 235 -58.27 0.33 22.48
C ASN A 235 -59.28 1.47 22.19
#